data_5a0c7155f4153b533b94cd1aca3c1bd5
#
_entry.id   5a0c7155f4153b533b94cd1aca3c1bd5
#
_cell.length_a   1.000
_cell.length_b   1.000
_cell.length_c   1.000
_cell.angle_alpha   90.00
_cell.angle_beta   90.00
_cell.angle_gamma   90.00
#
_symmetry.space_group_name_H-M   'P 1'
#
loop_
_entity.id
_entity.type
_entity.pdbx_description
1 polymer ?
#
loop_
_entity_poly.entity_id
_entity_poly.type
_entity_poly.pdbx_seq_one_letter_code
_entity_poly.pdbx_strand_id
1 'polypeptide(L)'
;MTKATERVNLVNDSNAQKNFAELLIAKLAWSNVEIQINQNLDAKAKLLYRHENSHTLGDVLRGTLEFSNNFMANQVFLKLAETDNDNGVSFKAASEFSNSELFREFGWRQHNISEGSGLSRKNRLSAAQIDELLLALEPNKLLFKNIDTNAKSATVYAKTGTLNGVRSYAGYIEISPKSIQEKAKNYRFVFNFNRSVDYRYRDKALEQLLKQLGNLWSVTIDNSISIQCVSWPQ
;
A
#
# COMPACT_ATOMS: atom_id res chain seq x y z
N MET A 1 -4.70 5.89 -32.88
CA MET A 1 -3.29 5.87 -32.43
C MET A 1 -3.31 5.85 -30.90
N THR A 2 -3.06 4.71 -30.30
CA THR A 2 -2.86 4.60 -28.85
C THR A 2 -1.52 5.22 -28.51
N LYS A 3 -1.53 6.34 -27.76
CA LYS A 3 -0.28 6.91 -27.22
C LYS A 3 0.36 5.90 -26.28
N ALA A 4 1.53 5.41 -26.63
CA ALA A 4 2.32 4.57 -25.73
C ALA A 4 2.59 5.35 -24.43
N THR A 5 2.26 4.76 -23.30
CA THR A 5 2.58 5.31 -21.98
C THR A 5 4.03 4.94 -21.67
N GLU A 6 4.91 5.90 -21.68
CA GLU A 6 6.32 5.70 -21.34
C GLU A 6 6.53 5.92 -19.83
N ARG A 7 7.22 5.00 -19.19
CA ARG A 7 7.66 5.15 -17.80
C ARG A 7 9.10 5.62 -17.77
N VAL A 8 9.32 6.84 -17.32
CA VAL A 8 10.65 7.44 -17.22
C VAL A 8 11.11 7.40 -15.76
N ASN A 9 12.32 6.88 -15.53
CA ASN A 9 12.97 7.00 -14.22
C ASN A 9 13.71 8.34 -14.16
N LEU A 10 13.24 9.25 -13.32
CA LEU A 10 13.79 10.61 -13.18
C LEU A 10 15.02 10.68 -12.28
N VAL A 11 15.41 9.57 -11.64
CA VAL A 11 16.66 9.36 -10.88
C VAL A 11 16.77 10.23 -9.62
N ASN A 12 16.48 11.53 -9.69
CA ASN A 12 16.59 12.46 -8.55
C ASN A 12 15.55 13.59 -8.62
N ASP A 13 15.43 14.35 -7.54
CA ASP A 13 14.42 15.40 -7.37
C ASP A 13 14.58 16.55 -8.37
N SER A 14 15.81 16.93 -8.71
CA SER A 14 16.08 17.99 -9.69
C SER A 14 15.55 17.62 -11.08
N ASN A 15 15.78 16.39 -11.51
CA ASN A 15 15.25 15.89 -12.78
C ASN A 15 13.70 15.79 -12.72
N ALA A 16 13.12 15.44 -11.59
CA ALA A 16 11.68 15.38 -11.41
C ALA A 16 11.05 16.78 -11.54
N GLN A 17 11.63 17.78 -10.88
CA GLN A 17 11.18 19.17 -10.96
C GLN A 17 11.31 19.74 -12.39
N LYS A 18 12.45 19.48 -13.05
CA LYS A 18 12.68 19.90 -14.43
C LYS A 18 11.68 19.26 -15.39
N ASN A 19 11.48 17.94 -15.30
CA ASN A 19 10.52 17.24 -16.13
C ASN A 19 9.08 17.73 -15.91
N PHE A 20 8.69 18.04 -14.67
CA PHE A 20 7.39 18.62 -14.38
C PHE A 20 7.24 19.98 -15.05
N ALA A 21 8.23 20.87 -14.93
CA ALA A 21 8.21 22.19 -15.56
C ALA A 21 8.15 22.10 -17.09
N GLU A 22 8.92 21.21 -17.71
CA GLU A 22 8.90 20.98 -19.17
C GLU A 22 7.52 20.47 -19.63
N LEU A 23 6.90 19.55 -18.90
CA LEU A 23 5.55 19.05 -19.20
C LEU A 23 4.50 20.15 -19.06
N LEU A 24 4.62 21.02 -18.04
CA LEU A 24 3.71 22.13 -17.82
C LEU A 24 3.81 23.15 -18.96
N ILE A 25 5.04 23.54 -19.34
CA ILE A 25 5.32 24.44 -20.47
C ILE A 25 4.73 23.87 -21.76
N ALA A 26 4.97 22.59 -22.03
CA ALA A 26 4.42 21.90 -23.21
C ALA A 26 2.88 21.89 -23.23
N LYS A 27 2.26 21.65 -22.05
CA LYS A 27 0.79 21.65 -21.91
C LYS A 27 0.17 23.03 -22.12
N LEU A 28 0.85 24.09 -21.67
CA LEU A 28 0.40 25.46 -21.79
C LEU A 28 0.79 26.08 -23.12
N ALA A 29 1.49 25.32 -23.97
CA ALA A 29 2.03 25.79 -25.26
C ALA A 29 2.86 27.09 -25.13
N TRP A 30 3.57 27.26 -24.03
CA TRP A 30 4.45 28.39 -23.80
C TRP A 30 5.72 28.24 -24.63
N SER A 31 6.16 29.32 -25.26
CA SER A 31 7.43 29.41 -26.01
C SER A 31 8.39 30.34 -25.29
N ASN A 32 9.68 30.12 -25.49
CA ASN A 32 10.75 30.97 -24.95
C ASN A 32 10.75 31.09 -23.40
N VAL A 33 10.47 30.02 -22.71
CA VAL A 33 10.49 29.97 -21.25
C VAL A 33 11.75 29.27 -20.77
N GLU A 34 12.51 29.94 -19.93
CA GLU A 34 13.65 29.37 -19.21
C GLU A 34 13.19 28.78 -17.87
N ILE A 35 13.58 27.53 -17.57
CA ILE A 35 13.27 26.88 -16.31
C ILE A 35 14.42 27.14 -15.33
N GLN A 36 14.12 27.86 -14.26
CA GLN A 36 15.05 28.04 -13.14
C GLN A 36 14.51 27.27 -11.91
N ILE A 37 15.32 26.35 -11.37
CA ILE A 37 14.98 25.59 -10.16
C ILE A 37 15.62 26.27 -8.97
N ASN A 38 14.81 26.97 -8.19
CA ASN A 38 15.25 27.63 -6.95
C ASN A 38 14.79 26.82 -5.74
N GLN A 39 15.70 26.60 -4.79
CA GLN A 39 15.38 25.90 -3.53
C GLN A 39 14.66 26.80 -2.52
N ASN A 40 14.74 28.13 -2.69
CA ASN A 40 14.11 29.09 -1.79
C ASN A 40 13.05 29.89 -2.57
N LEU A 41 11.81 29.86 -2.09
CA LEU A 41 10.78 30.79 -2.55
C LEU A 41 11.13 32.22 -2.13
N ASP A 42 11.03 33.16 -3.06
CA ASP A 42 11.06 34.55 -2.73
C ASP A 42 9.89 34.88 -1.78
N ALA A 43 10.19 35.48 -0.62
CA ALA A 43 9.17 35.88 0.34
C ALA A 43 8.12 36.87 -0.26
N LYS A 44 8.41 37.50 -1.39
CA LYS A 44 7.51 38.37 -2.16
C LYS A 44 6.76 37.61 -3.27
N ALA A 45 6.98 36.28 -3.44
CA ALA A 45 6.31 35.52 -4.48
C ALA A 45 4.80 35.52 -4.25
N LYS A 46 4.05 35.91 -5.28
CA LYS A 46 2.59 35.90 -5.25
C LYS A 46 2.07 34.56 -5.74
N LEU A 47 1.14 33.98 -5.00
CA LEU A 47 0.39 32.79 -5.46
C LEU A 47 -0.45 33.19 -6.70
N LEU A 48 -0.14 32.58 -7.84
CA LEU A 48 -0.86 32.84 -9.10
C LEU A 48 -2.00 31.83 -9.31
N TYR A 49 -1.80 30.59 -8.89
CA TYR A 49 -2.77 29.52 -9.10
C TYR A 49 -2.61 28.42 -8.04
N ARG A 50 -3.71 27.88 -7.56
CA ARG A 50 -3.77 26.69 -6.71
C ARG A 50 -4.59 25.62 -7.43
N HIS A 51 -4.00 24.47 -7.66
CA HIS A 51 -4.72 23.31 -8.16
C HIS A 51 -5.28 22.50 -7.00
N GLU A 52 -6.57 22.22 -7.05
CA GLU A 52 -7.21 21.27 -6.14
C GLU A 52 -7.46 19.96 -6.88
N ASN A 53 -7.04 18.85 -6.27
CA ASN A 53 -7.25 17.54 -6.85
C ASN A 53 -8.75 17.17 -6.76
N SER A 54 -9.34 16.78 -7.87
CA SER A 54 -10.74 16.34 -7.94
C SER A 54 -10.97 14.92 -7.41
N HIS A 55 -9.89 14.15 -7.21
CA HIS A 55 -9.99 12.80 -6.65
C HIS A 55 -10.09 12.84 -5.13
N THR A 56 -10.93 11.99 -4.57
CA THR A 56 -11.02 11.82 -3.12
C THR A 56 -9.79 11.13 -2.57
N LEU A 57 -9.54 11.24 -1.25
CA LEU A 57 -8.47 10.50 -0.59
C LEU A 57 -8.63 8.98 -0.82
N GLY A 58 -9.87 8.47 -0.82
CA GLY A 58 -10.16 7.06 -1.11
C GLY A 58 -9.70 6.64 -2.50
N ASP A 59 -9.89 7.49 -3.53
CA ASP A 59 -9.41 7.21 -4.90
C ASP A 59 -7.88 7.20 -4.97
N VAL A 60 -7.22 8.14 -4.28
CA VAL A 60 -5.76 8.20 -4.18
C VAL A 60 -5.21 6.94 -3.50
N LEU A 61 -5.81 6.53 -2.38
CA LEU A 61 -5.40 5.31 -1.65
C LEU A 61 -5.63 4.05 -2.49
N ARG A 62 -6.79 3.93 -3.15
CA ARG A 62 -7.07 2.80 -4.07
C ARG A 62 -6.01 2.71 -5.16
N GLY A 63 -5.72 3.81 -5.85
CA GLY A 63 -4.69 3.86 -6.89
C GLY A 63 -3.30 3.55 -6.33
N THR A 64 -2.97 4.02 -5.13
CA THR A 64 -1.71 3.71 -4.45
C THR A 64 -1.57 2.21 -4.17
N LEU A 65 -2.61 1.56 -3.66
CA LEU A 65 -2.62 0.14 -3.36
C LEU A 65 -2.63 -0.72 -4.63
N GLU A 66 -3.41 -0.34 -5.64
CA GLU A 66 -3.53 -1.09 -6.90
C GLU A 66 -2.23 -1.09 -7.70
N PHE A 67 -1.64 0.09 -7.91
CA PHE A 67 -0.46 0.26 -8.76
C PHE A 67 0.86 0.20 -7.99
N SER A 68 0.83 0.05 -6.66
CA SER A 68 2.03 0.09 -5.80
C SER A 68 2.88 1.34 -6.05
N ASN A 69 2.23 2.50 -6.08
CA ASN A 69 2.90 3.75 -6.39
C ASN A 69 3.63 4.31 -5.16
N ASN A 70 4.96 4.16 -5.15
CA ASN A 70 5.82 4.57 -4.05
C ASN A 70 5.78 6.08 -3.79
N PHE A 71 5.70 6.89 -4.85
CA PHE A 71 5.62 8.33 -4.71
C PHE A 71 4.33 8.74 -4.00
N MET A 72 3.18 8.24 -4.46
CA MET A 72 1.89 8.54 -3.84
C MET A 72 1.85 8.05 -2.38
N ALA A 73 2.35 6.85 -2.11
CA ALA A 73 2.44 6.33 -0.74
C ALA A 73 3.25 7.24 0.18
N ASN A 74 4.38 7.75 -0.30
CA ASN A 74 5.21 8.68 0.46
C ASN A 74 4.58 10.07 0.60
N GLN A 75 3.83 10.57 -0.40
CA GLN A 75 3.08 11.82 -0.26
C GLN A 75 1.97 11.71 0.80
N VAL A 76 1.21 10.62 0.78
CA VAL A 76 0.21 10.35 1.83
C VAL A 76 0.85 10.24 3.20
N PHE A 77 2.00 9.55 3.30
CA PHE A 77 2.74 9.42 4.55
C PHE A 77 3.22 10.78 5.10
N LEU A 78 3.78 11.63 4.25
CA LEU A 78 4.21 12.98 4.62
C LEU A 78 3.04 13.84 5.11
N LYS A 79 1.86 13.68 4.50
CA LYS A 79 0.65 14.39 4.88
C LYS A 79 0.21 14.10 6.32
N LEU A 80 0.58 12.95 6.91
CA LEU A 80 0.26 12.62 8.31
C LEU A 80 0.91 13.58 9.31
N ALA A 81 2.06 14.17 8.97
CA ALA A 81 2.78 15.11 9.83
C ALA A 81 2.51 16.58 9.47
N GLU A 82 1.58 16.84 8.55
CA GLU A 82 1.21 18.20 8.23
C GLU A 82 0.48 18.82 9.42
N THR A 83 1.05 19.86 9.96
CA THR A 83 0.44 20.73 10.98
C THR A 83 0.20 22.09 10.36
N ASP A 84 -0.71 22.87 10.93
CA ASP A 84 -1.02 24.25 10.48
C ASP A 84 0.18 25.21 10.62
N ASN A 85 1.30 24.72 11.13
CA ASN A 85 2.53 25.50 11.27
C ASN A 85 3.41 25.32 10.03
N ASP A 86 3.86 26.44 9.44
CA ASP A 86 4.66 26.58 8.21
C ASP A 86 6.05 25.89 8.21
N ASN A 87 6.36 25.04 9.17
CA ASN A 87 7.69 24.42 9.30
C ASN A 87 7.99 23.31 8.28
N GLY A 88 7.10 23.10 7.30
CA GLY A 88 7.25 22.06 6.31
C GLY A 88 7.11 20.65 6.87
N VAL A 89 6.82 19.69 6.00
CA VAL A 89 6.72 18.26 6.36
C VAL A 89 8.04 17.54 6.08
N SER A 90 8.40 16.59 6.93
CA SER A 90 9.58 15.75 6.74
C SER A 90 9.28 14.28 7.02
N PHE A 91 10.06 13.39 6.40
CA PHE A 91 9.96 11.95 6.70
C PHE A 91 10.20 11.64 8.17
N LYS A 92 11.05 12.41 8.84
CA LYS A 92 11.28 12.23 10.28
C LYS A 92 10.03 12.55 11.09
N ALA A 93 9.41 13.68 10.86
CA ALA A 93 8.18 14.08 11.57
C ALA A 93 7.02 13.10 11.26
N ALA A 94 6.85 12.68 10.00
CA ALA A 94 5.84 11.71 9.61
C ALA A 94 6.08 10.33 10.26
N SER A 95 7.35 9.91 10.38
CA SER A 95 7.73 8.68 11.07
C SER A 95 7.43 8.75 12.56
N GLU A 96 7.82 9.82 13.23
CA GLU A 96 7.56 10.06 14.66
C GLU A 96 6.05 10.06 14.93
N PHE A 97 5.28 10.78 14.14
CA PHE A 97 3.82 10.80 14.23
C PHE A 97 3.22 9.40 14.04
N SER A 98 3.54 8.72 12.92
CA SER A 98 2.99 7.40 12.62
C SER A 98 3.29 6.37 13.70
N ASN A 99 4.53 6.35 14.20
CA ASN A 99 4.92 5.39 15.24
C ASN A 99 4.24 5.69 16.57
N SER A 100 4.03 6.97 16.93
CA SER A 100 3.29 7.36 18.12
C SER A 100 1.81 6.98 18.03
N GLU A 101 1.19 7.17 16.87
CA GLU A 101 -0.20 6.79 16.63
C GLU A 101 -0.39 5.27 16.71
N LEU A 102 0.50 4.48 16.09
CA LEU A 102 0.45 3.03 16.16
C LEU A 102 0.64 2.51 17.58
N PHE A 103 1.51 3.16 18.38
CA PHE A 103 1.61 2.86 19.80
C PHE A 103 0.34 3.22 20.56
N ARG A 104 -0.24 4.37 20.30
CA ARG A 104 -1.46 4.84 20.97
C ARG A 104 -2.66 3.95 20.65
N GLU A 105 -2.84 3.56 19.39
CA GLU A 105 -4.00 2.82 18.92
C GLU A 105 -3.92 1.33 19.24
N PHE A 106 -2.73 0.72 19.05
CA PHE A 106 -2.54 -0.72 19.14
C PHE A 106 -1.64 -1.16 20.31
N GLY A 107 -1.04 -0.22 21.05
CA GLY A 107 -0.10 -0.53 22.12
C GLY A 107 1.25 -1.12 21.65
N TRP A 108 1.58 -0.99 20.36
CA TRP A 108 2.79 -1.59 19.80
C TRP A 108 4.05 -0.94 20.31
N ARG A 109 5.00 -1.76 20.79
CA ARG A 109 6.29 -1.29 21.31
C ARG A 109 7.48 -1.63 20.42
N GLN A 110 7.33 -2.65 19.56
CA GLN A 110 8.38 -3.15 18.68
C GLN A 110 7.92 -3.04 17.22
N HIS A 111 7.89 -1.84 16.71
CA HIS A 111 7.59 -1.53 15.32
C HIS A 111 8.39 -0.33 14.88
N ASN A 112 8.50 -0.11 13.58
CA ASN A 112 9.06 1.12 13.04
C ASN A 112 8.54 1.35 11.62
N ILE A 113 7.97 2.51 11.39
CA ILE A 113 7.60 3.03 10.07
C ILE A 113 8.43 4.26 9.81
N SER A 114 9.35 4.19 8.86
CA SER A 114 10.25 5.28 8.50
C SER A 114 9.83 6.02 7.23
N GLU A 115 8.97 5.41 6.41
CA GLU A 115 8.40 6.00 5.20
C GLU A 115 7.20 5.16 4.69
N GLY A 116 6.41 5.73 3.77
CA GLY A 116 5.14 5.14 3.37
C GLY A 116 5.20 4.10 2.24
N SER A 117 6.29 4.07 1.45
CA SER A 117 6.35 3.18 0.28
C SER A 117 6.71 1.72 0.59
N GLY A 118 7.29 1.46 1.76
CA GLY A 118 7.77 0.15 2.15
C GLY A 118 9.13 -0.23 1.57
N LEU A 119 9.85 0.69 0.90
CA LEU A 119 11.18 0.43 0.34
C LEU A 119 12.28 0.46 1.40
N SER A 120 12.09 1.22 2.47
CA SER A 120 13.07 1.35 3.54
C SER A 120 13.21 0.06 4.34
N ARG A 121 14.45 -0.41 4.49
CA ARG A 121 14.80 -1.53 5.37
C ARG A 121 14.64 -1.20 6.87
N LYS A 122 14.37 0.06 7.19
CA LYS A 122 14.06 0.50 8.55
C LYS A 122 12.59 0.23 8.91
N ASN A 123 11.70 0.06 7.94
CA ASN A 123 10.32 -0.35 8.19
C ASN A 123 10.29 -1.75 8.79
N ARG A 124 9.63 -1.91 9.93
CA ARG A 124 9.52 -3.17 10.67
C ARG A 124 8.13 -3.36 11.24
N LEU A 125 7.46 -4.39 10.77
CA LEU A 125 6.19 -4.88 11.31
C LEU A 125 6.23 -6.40 11.37
N SER A 126 5.66 -6.96 12.42
CA SER A 126 5.39 -8.40 12.49
C SER A 126 4.15 -8.76 11.67
N ALA A 127 3.98 -10.04 11.34
CA ALA A 127 2.77 -10.52 10.67
C ALA A 127 1.52 -10.29 11.54
N ALA A 128 1.63 -10.42 12.86
CA ALA A 128 0.53 -10.14 13.79
C ALA A 128 0.10 -8.66 13.74
N GLN A 129 1.07 -7.73 13.73
CA GLN A 129 0.77 -6.30 13.60
C GLN A 129 0.10 -5.97 12.26
N ILE A 130 0.51 -6.62 11.18
CA ILE A 130 -0.16 -6.45 9.88
C ILE A 130 -1.59 -7.01 9.93
N ASP A 131 -1.84 -8.13 10.63
CA ASP A 131 -3.20 -8.66 10.81
C ASP A 131 -4.08 -7.73 11.63
N GLU A 132 -3.55 -7.11 12.70
CA GLU A 132 -4.27 -6.08 13.47
C GLU A 132 -4.62 -4.86 12.61
N LEU A 133 -3.71 -4.40 11.74
CA LEU A 133 -4.01 -3.35 10.77
C LEU A 133 -5.09 -3.78 9.77
N LEU A 134 -5.05 -5.01 9.27
CA LEU A 134 -6.10 -5.52 8.39
C LEU A 134 -7.45 -5.58 9.11
N LEU A 135 -7.48 -5.92 10.40
CA LEU A 135 -8.71 -5.89 11.18
C LEU A 135 -9.28 -4.46 11.25
N ALA A 136 -8.45 -3.46 11.56
CA ALA A 136 -8.86 -2.06 11.61
C ALA A 136 -9.30 -1.51 10.23
N LEU A 137 -8.69 -2.01 9.15
CA LEU A 137 -8.98 -1.60 7.79
C LEU A 137 -10.11 -2.40 7.11
N GLU A 138 -10.71 -3.38 7.78
CA GLU A 138 -11.75 -4.23 7.20
C GLU A 138 -12.92 -3.44 6.57
N PRO A 139 -13.43 -2.34 7.16
CA PRO A 139 -14.45 -1.51 6.53
C PRO A 139 -14.02 -0.91 5.17
N ASN A 140 -12.72 -0.80 4.95
CA ASN A 140 -12.10 -0.22 3.76
C ASN A 140 -11.44 -1.27 2.84
N LYS A 141 -11.74 -2.56 3.01
CA LYS A 141 -11.12 -3.66 2.24
C LYS A 141 -11.22 -3.51 0.73
N LEU A 142 -12.25 -2.83 0.23
CA LEU A 142 -12.44 -2.55 -1.19
C LEU A 142 -11.43 -1.55 -1.78
N LEU A 143 -10.59 -0.92 -0.95
CA LEU A 143 -9.43 -0.15 -1.42
C LEU A 143 -8.32 -1.07 -1.94
N PHE A 144 -8.27 -2.33 -1.48
CA PHE A 144 -7.29 -3.31 -1.94
C PHE A 144 -7.65 -3.85 -3.31
N LYS A 145 -6.63 -4.24 -4.06
CA LYS A 145 -6.83 -4.84 -5.39
C LYS A 145 -7.55 -6.17 -5.26
N ASN A 146 -8.58 -6.38 -6.07
CA ASN A 146 -9.15 -7.71 -6.27
C ASN A 146 -8.15 -8.57 -7.06
N ILE A 147 -7.85 -9.74 -6.52
CA ILE A 147 -6.88 -10.69 -7.09
C ILE A 147 -7.63 -11.81 -7.79
N ASP A 148 -7.36 -11.97 -9.07
CA ASP A 148 -7.90 -13.10 -9.83
C ASP A 148 -7.33 -14.41 -9.27
N THR A 149 -8.23 -15.34 -8.94
CA THR A 149 -7.91 -16.66 -8.42
C THR A 149 -8.69 -17.73 -9.16
N ASN A 150 -8.17 -18.97 -9.15
CA ASN A 150 -8.89 -20.11 -9.72
C ASN A 150 -10.04 -20.59 -8.81
N ALA A 151 -10.19 -20.05 -7.61
CA ALA A 151 -11.21 -20.42 -6.64
C ALA A 151 -12.50 -19.63 -6.89
N LYS A 152 -13.42 -20.18 -7.71
CA LYS A 152 -14.68 -19.51 -8.08
C LYS A 152 -15.59 -19.08 -6.93
N SER A 153 -15.42 -19.69 -5.74
CA SER A 153 -16.20 -19.39 -4.55
C SER A 153 -15.51 -18.39 -3.60
N ALA A 154 -14.34 -17.91 -3.96
CA ALA A 154 -13.58 -16.98 -3.12
C ALA A 154 -13.28 -15.67 -3.87
N THR A 155 -13.48 -14.55 -3.17
CA THR A 155 -13.01 -13.23 -3.61
C THR A 155 -11.84 -12.83 -2.71
N VAL A 156 -10.75 -12.37 -3.31
CA VAL A 156 -9.52 -11.99 -2.58
C VAL A 156 -9.20 -10.54 -2.83
N TYR A 157 -9.08 -9.75 -1.76
CA TYR A 157 -8.62 -8.37 -1.80
C TYR A 157 -7.28 -8.29 -1.11
N ALA A 158 -6.21 -7.96 -1.83
CA ALA A 158 -4.90 -8.04 -1.22
C ALA A 158 -3.86 -7.08 -1.81
N LYS A 159 -2.78 -6.90 -1.03
CA LYS A 159 -1.59 -6.14 -1.41
C LYS A 159 -0.35 -7.01 -1.35
N THR A 160 0.42 -6.95 -2.42
CA THR A 160 1.72 -7.60 -2.50
C THR A 160 2.84 -6.64 -2.11
N GLY A 161 3.88 -7.16 -1.47
CA GLY A 161 5.15 -6.46 -1.24
C GLY A 161 6.31 -7.24 -1.86
N THR A 162 7.23 -6.52 -2.51
CA THR A 162 8.39 -7.13 -3.17
C THR A 162 9.62 -6.27 -3.00
N LEU A 163 10.61 -6.78 -2.27
CA LEU A 163 11.96 -6.23 -2.18
C LEU A 163 12.97 -7.35 -2.44
N ASN A 164 14.22 -6.99 -2.65
CA ASN A 164 15.29 -8.00 -2.67
C ASN A 164 15.32 -8.72 -1.31
N GLY A 165 15.20 -10.05 -1.31
CA GLY A 165 15.15 -10.87 -0.10
C GLY A 165 13.86 -10.73 0.75
N VAL A 166 12.81 -10.04 0.26
CA VAL A 166 11.50 -9.97 0.94
C VAL A 166 10.38 -10.17 -0.06
N ARG A 167 9.45 -11.04 0.29
CA ARG A 167 8.17 -11.21 -0.40
C ARG A 167 7.06 -11.22 0.63
N SER A 168 6.06 -10.37 0.44
CA SER A 168 4.90 -10.34 1.32
C SER A 168 3.59 -10.33 0.54
N TYR A 169 2.55 -10.81 1.19
CA TYR A 169 1.19 -10.80 0.68
C TYR A 169 0.25 -10.74 1.86
N ALA A 170 -0.62 -9.75 1.89
CA ALA A 170 -1.56 -9.57 2.98
C ALA A 170 -2.89 -9.06 2.46
N GLY A 171 -3.99 -9.48 3.08
CA GLY A 171 -5.33 -9.06 2.65
C GLY A 171 -6.45 -9.90 3.22
N TYR A 172 -7.55 -9.92 2.48
CA TYR A 172 -8.83 -10.51 2.87
C TYR A 172 -9.25 -11.58 1.87
N ILE A 173 -9.90 -12.62 2.38
CA ILE A 173 -10.55 -13.66 1.59
C ILE A 173 -12.01 -13.70 2.01
N GLU A 174 -12.91 -13.53 1.06
CA GLU A 174 -14.35 -13.70 1.23
C GLU A 174 -14.77 -14.99 0.52
N ILE A 175 -15.34 -15.91 1.27
CA ILE A 175 -15.89 -17.14 0.69
C ILE A 175 -17.39 -17.02 0.61
N SER A 176 -17.91 -17.13 -0.62
CA SER A 176 -19.34 -17.10 -0.90
C SER A 176 -20.04 -18.33 -0.32
N PRO A 177 -21.25 -18.17 0.24
CA PRO A 177 -22.03 -19.30 0.74
C PRO A 177 -22.42 -20.26 -0.40
N LYS A 178 -22.48 -21.55 -0.11
CA LYS A 178 -22.93 -22.57 -1.05
C LYS A 178 -24.46 -22.71 -1.11
N SER A 179 -25.15 -22.20 -0.09
CA SER A 179 -26.59 -22.21 0.01
C SER A 179 -27.12 -20.93 0.63
N ILE A 180 -28.43 -20.64 0.46
CA ILE A 180 -29.10 -19.46 1.02
C ILE A 180 -29.05 -19.43 2.56
N GLN A 181 -28.92 -20.58 3.21
CA GLN A 181 -28.87 -20.71 4.67
C GLN A 181 -27.47 -20.49 5.25
N GLU A 182 -26.43 -20.53 4.43
CA GLU A 182 -25.06 -20.31 4.86
C GLU A 182 -24.69 -18.82 4.82
N LYS A 183 -23.88 -18.37 5.78
CA LYS A 183 -23.32 -17.01 5.77
C LYS A 183 -21.98 -17.01 5.05
N ALA A 184 -21.68 -15.94 4.33
CA ALA A 184 -20.33 -15.70 3.81
C ALA A 184 -19.31 -15.72 4.96
N LYS A 185 -18.12 -16.27 4.69
CA LYS A 185 -17.02 -16.29 5.68
C LYS A 185 -15.90 -15.39 5.21
N ASN A 186 -15.41 -14.59 6.13
CA ASN A 186 -14.35 -13.63 5.90
C ASN A 186 -13.10 -14.06 6.66
N TYR A 187 -11.98 -14.04 6.00
CA TYR A 187 -10.68 -14.35 6.57
C TYR A 187 -9.70 -13.23 6.23
N ARG A 188 -8.72 -13.00 7.11
CA ARG A 188 -7.53 -12.20 6.83
C ARG A 188 -6.34 -13.15 6.68
N PHE A 189 -5.37 -12.76 5.89
CA PHE A 189 -4.12 -13.52 5.76
C PHE A 189 -2.92 -12.60 5.64
N VAL A 190 -1.78 -13.07 6.15
CA VAL A 190 -0.49 -12.39 6.05
C VAL A 190 0.60 -13.42 5.77
N PHE A 191 1.28 -13.28 4.64
CA PHE A 191 2.47 -14.05 4.29
C PHE A 191 3.68 -13.13 4.24
N ASN A 192 4.70 -13.41 5.06
CA ASN A 192 5.97 -12.69 5.07
C ASN A 192 7.13 -13.67 4.89
N PHE A 193 7.82 -13.57 3.75
CA PHE A 193 9.03 -14.32 3.45
C PHE A 193 10.23 -13.36 3.51
N ASN A 194 11.02 -13.43 4.58
CA ASN A 194 12.22 -12.61 4.79
C ASN A 194 13.49 -13.27 4.22
N ARG A 195 13.39 -13.84 3.03
CA ARG A 195 14.49 -14.45 2.28
C ARG A 195 14.19 -14.39 0.78
N SER A 196 15.24 -14.62 -0.01
CA SER A 196 15.08 -14.66 -1.46
C SER A 196 14.31 -15.93 -1.87
N VAL A 197 13.06 -15.76 -2.23
CA VAL A 197 12.19 -16.79 -2.80
C VAL A 197 11.63 -16.30 -4.13
N ASP A 198 11.34 -17.25 -5.04
CA ASP A 198 10.65 -16.94 -6.28
C ASP A 198 9.29 -16.29 -5.96
N TYR A 199 8.88 -15.27 -6.73
CA TYR A 199 7.60 -14.58 -6.55
C TYR A 199 6.39 -15.54 -6.61
N ARG A 200 6.49 -16.64 -7.35
CA ARG A 200 5.47 -17.68 -7.46
C ARG A 200 5.16 -18.40 -6.15
N TYR A 201 6.08 -18.39 -5.18
CA TYR A 201 5.80 -19.00 -3.87
C TYR A 201 4.68 -18.32 -3.12
N ARG A 202 4.59 -17.01 -3.22
CA ARG A 202 3.52 -16.20 -2.66
C ARG A 202 2.15 -16.60 -3.22
N ASP A 203 2.08 -16.73 -4.55
CA ASP A 203 0.86 -17.06 -5.26
C ASP A 203 0.44 -18.51 -4.97
N LYS A 204 1.41 -19.45 -4.95
CA LYS A 204 1.17 -20.85 -4.51
C LYS A 204 0.71 -20.94 -3.06
N ALA A 205 1.23 -20.12 -2.15
CA ALA A 205 0.79 -20.10 -0.76
C ALA A 205 -0.68 -19.67 -0.66
N LEU A 206 -1.10 -18.67 -1.42
CA LEU A 206 -2.49 -18.25 -1.48
C LEU A 206 -3.38 -19.35 -2.09
N GLU A 207 -2.99 -19.95 -3.20
CA GLU A 207 -3.74 -21.06 -3.82
C GLU A 207 -3.92 -22.23 -2.85
N GLN A 208 -2.85 -22.61 -2.13
CA GLN A 208 -2.92 -23.68 -1.12
C GLN A 208 -3.86 -23.33 0.04
N LEU A 209 -3.81 -22.07 0.52
CA LEU A 209 -4.73 -21.59 1.55
C LEU A 209 -6.19 -21.66 1.07
N LEU A 210 -6.47 -21.16 -0.13
CA LEU A 210 -7.81 -21.21 -0.73
C LEU A 210 -8.33 -22.63 -0.90
N LYS A 211 -7.45 -23.57 -1.29
CA LYS A 211 -7.78 -24.99 -1.40
C LYS A 211 -8.12 -25.59 -0.03
N GLN A 212 -7.34 -25.28 1.01
CA GLN A 212 -7.61 -25.74 2.37
C GLN A 212 -8.92 -25.18 2.90
N LEU A 213 -9.16 -23.89 2.74
CA LEU A 213 -10.42 -23.26 3.13
C LEU A 213 -11.60 -23.87 2.37
N GLY A 214 -11.47 -24.15 1.07
CA GLY A 214 -12.49 -24.82 0.27
C GLY A 214 -12.79 -26.25 0.72
N ASN A 215 -11.78 -27.00 1.18
CA ASN A 215 -11.95 -28.36 1.71
C ASN A 215 -12.62 -28.37 3.09
N LEU A 216 -12.31 -27.40 3.96
CA LEU A 216 -12.97 -27.22 5.25
C LEU A 216 -14.49 -26.98 5.12
N TRP A 217 -14.93 -26.49 3.95
CA TRP A 217 -16.33 -26.28 3.64
C TRP A 217 -17.06 -27.51 3.11
N SER A 218 -16.33 -28.52 2.68
CA SER A 218 -16.92 -29.80 2.28
C SER A 218 -17.18 -30.76 3.45
N VAL A 219 -16.65 -30.42 4.63
CA VAL A 219 -16.82 -31.19 5.88
C VAL A 219 -17.55 -30.30 6.88
N THR A 220 -18.77 -30.69 7.25
CA THR A 220 -19.51 -30.09 8.37
C THR A 220 -18.74 -30.42 9.65
N ILE A 221 -17.97 -29.52 10.18
CA ILE A 221 -17.22 -29.69 11.43
C ILE A 221 -17.39 -28.51 12.36
N ASP A 222 -17.66 -28.92 13.59
CA ASP A 222 -17.67 -28.29 14.89
C ASP A 222 -16.64 -27.14 15.09
N ASN A 223 -17.06 -26.15 15.86
CA ASN A 223 -16.49 -24.80 16.04
C ASN A 223 -15.18 -24.72 16.82
N SER A 224 -14.13 -25.48 16.48
CA SER A 224 -12.83 -25.25 17.12
C SER A 224 -11.62 -25.69 16.28
N ILE A 225 -11.21 -24.86 15.32
CA ILE A 225 -9.89 -25.04 14.70
C ILE A 225 -9.12 -23.75 14.81
N SER A 226 -8.12 -23.71 15.71
CA SER A 226 -7.04 -22.75 15.70
C SER A 226 -6.01 -23.20 14.64
N ILE A 227 -5.78 -22.38 13.61
CA ILE A 227 -4.70 -22.63 12.65
C ILE A 227 -3.39 -22.18 13.32
N GLN A 228 -2.59 -23.14 13.78
CA GLN A 228 -1.22 -22.86 14.22
C GLN A 228 -0.33 -22.66 13.00
N CYS A 229 0.44 -21.58 13.01
CA CYS A 229 1.51 -21.38 12.04
C CYS A 229 2.54 -22.48 12.20
N VAL A 230 2.66 -23.37 11.21
CA VAL A 230 3.71 -24.38 11.17
C VAL A 230 5.01 -23.69 10.78
N SER A 231 5.98 -23.64 11.68
CA SER A 231 7.37 -23.30 11.38
C SER A 231 7.96 -24.41 10.53
N TRP A 232 8.40 -24.09 9.33
CA TRP A 232 9.15 -25.03 8.49
C TRP A 232 10.51 -25.30 9.12
N PRO A 233 11.02 -26.56 9.06
CA PRO A 233 12.35 -26.86 9.54
C PRO A 233 13.42 -26.09 8.79
N GLN A 234 14.49 -25.72 9.49
CA GLN A 234 15.65 -24.93 9.03
C GLN A 234 16.42 -25.61 7.91
#